data_a51ccecc1b381e0f540ff2c627e76bd0
#
_entry.id   a51ccecc1b381e0f540ff2c627e76bd0
#
_cell.length_a   1.000
_cell.length_b   1.000
_cell.length_c   1.000
_cell.angle_alpha   90.00
_cell.angle_beta   90.00
_cell.angle_gamma   90.00
#
_symmetry.space_group_name_H-M   'P 1'
#
loop_
_entity.id
_entity.type
_entity.pdbx_description
1 polymer ?
#
loop_
_entity_poly.entity_id
_entity_poly.type
_entity_poly.pdbx_seq_one_letter_code
_entity_poly.pdbx_strand_id
1 'polypeptide(L)'
;MKNLQELLFTKNLRRSFLVFTFTAVLSVTLVLTMTGSRIYIDSIEEHAYASTAEMQNQVQKSVDLKLEDIEKTLKLLGESRAVQGYLVVDEDREQGKRVELETEVRNLLLEYSAVHRDYLNIVLASSLGHYLSNDSYRIQKQDLSEEKWYQDAVRAEGRPVVISTSIGRNLQDWRNYSSDSYVSVSQAIYGTKSRELIGVALIDLDKRSIQSLVGDITLGQTGFVFIMDSKGNILYTPENKVVYRINPAWFLEAQSGSFKCRIQEDQYRIIYNQSEYTRLTTVGLYDMGKTIEGVSRVQRVSVLLAVLCCGVALVWSALFSKTITTPISNLSRLMKRAQTGDLTVRFHNHYQGEIGQLGDAFNAMVDKINELLRLVYAEQKQKREAEMKILREQIKPHFLYNTLDSIQWMAKRYQAKDIVETVRALSNFFRIC
;
A
#
# COMPACT_ATOMS: atom_id res chain seq x y z
N MET A 1 -21.00 -23.13 -9.52
CA MET A 1 -21.37 -22.40 -10.75
C MET A 1 -22.87 -22.38 -11.03
N LYS A 2 -23.65 -23.49 -10.91
CA LYS A 2 -25.13 -23.50 -11.11
C LYS A 2 -25.87 -22.50 -10.20
N ASN A 3 -25.53 -22.43 -8.91
CA ASN A 3 -26.19 -21.51 -7.96
C ASN A 3 -25.94 -20.02 -8.26
N LEU A 4 -24.80 -19.68 -8.86
CA LEU A 4 -24.49 -18.30 -9.26
C LEU A 4 -25.29 -17.90 -10.52
N GLN A 5 -25.49 -18.82 -11.46
CA GLN A 5 -26.32 -18.60 -12.63
C GLN A 5 -27.81 -18.43 -12.25
N GLU A 6 -28.32 -19.17 -11.28
CA GLU A 6 -29.70 -19.03 -10.82
C GLU A 6 -29.91 -17.69 -10.06
N LEU A 7 -28.90 -17.20 -9.35
CA LEU A 7 -28.94 -15.91 -8.65
C LEU A 7 -28.84 -14.72 -9.62
N LEU A 8 -28.04 -14.85 -10.69
CA LEU A 8 -27.83 -13.81 -11.71
C LEU A 8 -28.97 -13.75 -12.73
N PHE A 9 -29.62 -14.89 -13.04
CA PHE A 9 -30.73 -14.98 -14.00
C PHE A 9 -32.06 -15.22 -13.30
N THR A 10 -32.45 -14.34 -12.40
CA THR A 10 -33.80 -14.34 -11.85
C THR A 10 -34.79 -14.04 -12.98
N LYS A 11 -36.05 -14.59 -12.92
CA LYS A 11 -37.12 -14.37 -13.91
C LYS A 11 -37.43 -12.87 -14.18
N ASN A 12 -36.91 -11.96 -13.36
CA ASN A 12 -37.10 -10.52 -13.52
C ASN A 12 -35.80 -9.84 -14.03
N LEU A 13 -35.83 -9.42 -15.30
CA LEU A 13 -34.73 -8.70 -15.96
C LEU A 13 -34.17 -7.54 -15.11
N ARG A 14 -35.05 -6.80 -14.45
CA ARG A 14 -34.68 -5.71 -13.54
C ARG A 14 -33.80 -6.18 -12.39
N ARG A 15 -34.12 -7.28 -11.75
CA ARG A 15 -33.39 -7.80 -10.59
C ARG A 15 -32.05 -8.37 -11.01
N SER A 16 -32.01 -9.06 -12.15
CA SER A 16 -30.77 -9.59 -12.73
C SER A 16 -29.79 -8.47 -13.08
N PHE A 17 -30.27 -7.39 -13.68
CA PHE A 17 -29.42 -6.23 -14.03
C PHE A 17 -28.86 -5.54 -12.79
N LEU A 18 -29.68 -5.31 -11.76
CA LEU A 18 -29.23 -4.72 -10.48
C LEU A 18 -28.17 -5.59 -9.81
N VAL A 19 -28.37 -6.90 -9.74
CA VAL A 19 -27.41 -7.82 -9.13
C VAL A 19 -26.11 -7.86 -9.93
N PHE A 20 -26.19 -7.92 -11.25
CA PHE A 20 -25.01 -7.96 -12.13
C PHE A 20 -24.17 -6.68 -11.99
N THR A 21 -24.79 -5.50 -12.08
CA THR A 21 -24.08 -4.22 -11.97
C THR A 21 -23.47 -4.03 -10.57
N PHE A 22 -24.20 -4.39 -9.51
CA PHE A 22 -23.69 -4.32 -8.15
C PHE A 22 -22.50 -5.26 -7.93
N THR A 23 -22.61 -6.53 -8.35
CA THR A 23 -21.50 -7.50 -8.19
C THR A 23 -20.28 -7.13 -9.04
N ALA A 24 -20.48 -6.61 -10.26
CA ALA A 24 -19.39 -6.15 -11.10
C ALA A 24 -18.64 -4.97 -10.46
N VAL A 25 -19.34 -3.93 -10.00
CA VAL A 25 -18.75 -2.77 -9.35
C VAL A 25 -18.07 -3.17 -8.02
N LEU A 26 -18.73 -4.01 -7.22
CA LEU A 26 -18.16 -4.49 -5.95
C LEU A 26 -16.88 -5.29 -6.16
N SER A 27 -16.85 -6.18 -7.17
CA SER A 27 -15.64 -6.98 -7.45
C SER A 27 -14.47 -6.12 -7.92
N VAL A 28 -14.72 -5.15 -8.81
CA VAL A 28 -13.68 -4.23 -9.30
C VAL A 28 -13.14 -3.34 -8.17
N THR A 29 -14.04 -2.75 -7.36
CA THR A 29 -13.61 -1.91 -6.24
C THR A 29 -12.84 -2.70 -5.18
N LEU A 30 -13.23 -3.92 -4.89
CA LEU A 30 -12.53 -4.80 -3.95
C LEU A 30 -11.13 -5.15 -4.45
N VAL A 31 -10.98 -5.53 -5.72
CA VAL A 31 -9.67 -5.83 -6.34
C VAL A 31 -8.77 -4.60 -6.34
N LEU A 32 -9.29 -3.43 -6.73
CA LEU A 32 -8.52 -2.18 -6.74
C LEU A 32 -8.07 -1.77 -5.34
N THR A 33 -8.95 -1.90 -4.34
CA THR A 33 -8.60 -1.56 -2.95
C THR A 33 -7.55 -2.52 -2.38
N MET A 34 -7.66 -3.82 -2.64
CA MET A 34 -6.68 -4.80 -2.16
C MET A 34 -5.32 -4.66 -2.84
N THR A 35 -5.30 -4.54 -4.18
CA THR A 35 -4.04 -4.35 -4.94
C THR A 35 -3.40 -3.01 -4.63
N GLY A 36 -4.17 -1.94 -4.61
CA GLY A 36 -3.66 -0.61 -4.28
C GLY A 36 -3.07 -0.53 -2.87
N SER A 37 -3.74 -1.16 -1.88
CA SER A 37 -3.23 -1.22 -0.51
C SER A 37 -1.91 -2.00 -0.40
N ARG A 38 -1.77 -3.13 -1.12
CA ARG A 38 -0.51 -3.89 -1.14
C ARG A 38 0.62 -3.10 -1.76
N ILE A 39 0.41 -2.55 -2.96
CA ILE A 39 1.42 -1.74 -3.65
C ILE A 39 1.87 -0.55 -2.79
N TYR A 40 0.92 0.08 -2.09
CA TYR A 40 1.22 1.23 -1.22
C TYR A 40 2.05 0.82 0.00
N ILE A 41 1.74 -0.33 0.65
CA ILE A 41 2.53 -0.87 1.77
C ILE A 41 3.95 -1.20 1.32
N ASP A 42 4.09 -1.94 0.22
CA ASP A 42 5.40 -2.35 -0.32
C ASP A 42 6.25 -1.10 -0.68
N SER A 43 5.63 -0.10 -1.31
CA SER A 43 6.31 1.16 -1.65
C SER A 43 6.77 1.93 -0.40
N ILE A 44 5.95 2.02 0.65
CA ILE A 44 6.34 2.67 1.91
C ILE A 44 7.49 1.90 2.59
N GLU A 45 7.43 0.57 2.65
CA GLU A 45 8.52 -0.24 3.20
C GLU A 45 9.83 -0.02 2.43
N GLU A 46 9.77 0.00 1.11
CA GLU A 46 10.95 0.21 0.26
C GLU A 46 11.53 1.62 0.44
N HIS A 47 10.70 2.65 0.45
CA HIS A 47 11.14 4.03 0.70
C HIS A 47 11.70 4.20 2.11
N ALA A 48 11.08 3.63 3.14
CA ALA A 48 11.57 3.69 4.51
C ALA A 48 12.93 2.96 4.63
N TYR A 49 13.08 1.81 3.99
CA TYR A 49 14.34 1.09 3.93
C TYR A 49 15.44 1.91 3.25
N ALA A 50 15.19 2.39 2.03
CA ALA A 50 16.17 3.15 1.27
C ALA A 50 16.62 4.43 2.00
N SER A 51 15.65 5.19 2.55
CA SER A 51 15.94 6.40 3.32
C SER A 51 16.73 6.10 4.59
N THR A 52 16.39 5.01 5.30
CA THR A 52 17.12 4.59 6.51
C THR A 52 18.54 4.16 6.19
N ALA A 53 18.73 3.39 5.13
CA ALA A 53 20.05 2.93 4.70
C ALA A 53 20.94 4.11 4.28
N GLU A 54 20.40 5.07 3.54
CA GLU A 54 21.12 6.28 3.12
C GLU A 54 21.55 7.13 4.32
N MET A 55 20.63 7.39 5.25
CA MET A 55 20.92 8.11 6.49
C MET A 55 21.97 7.39 7.33
N GLN A 56 21.87 6.07 7.47
CA GLN A 56 22.83 5.27 8.19
C GLN A 56 24.23 5.38 7.58
N ASN A 57 24.35 5.29 6.26
CA ASN A 57 25.61 5.47 5.55
C ASN A 57 26.20 6.87 5.79
N GLN A 58 25.35 7.89 5.79
CA GLN A 58 25.76 9.26 6.08
C GLN A 58 26.28 9.41 7.50
N VAL A 59 25.58 8.83 8.51
CA VAL A 59 26.04 8.80 9.90
C VAL A 59 27.40 8.11 10.00
N GLN A 60 27.53 6.92 9.41
CA GLN A 60 28.75 6.16 9.41
C GLN A 60 29.92 6.98 8.86
N LYS A 61 29.72 7.57 7.67
CA LYS A 61 30.75 8.41 7.05
C LYS A 61 31.14 9.61 7.91
N SER A 62 30.16 10.25 8.56
CA SER A 62 30.44 11.39 9.45
C SER A 62 31.26 10.98 10.68
N VAL A 63 30.95 9.82 11.26
CA VAL A 63 31.70 9.25 12.39
C VAL A 63 33.11 8.84 11.96
N ASP A 64 33.25 8.17 10.80
CA ASP A 64 34.55 7.79 10.27
C ASP A 64 35.44 9.02 9.99
N LEU A 65 34.90 10.08 9.40
CA LEU A 65 35.62 11.33 9.18
C LEU A 65 36.06 11.99 10.49
N LYS A 66 35.21 11.96 11.53
CA LYS A 66 35.58 12.50 12.86
C LYS A 66 36.72 11.71 13.48
N LEU A 67 36.68 10.38 13.38
CA LEU A 67 37.74 9.51 13.89
C LEU A 67 39.04 9.64 13.08
N GLU A 68 38.95 9.84 11.78
CA GLU A 68 40.10 10.12 10.91
C GLU A 68 40.77 11.47 11.30
N ASP A 69 39.99 12.50 11.66
CA ASP A 69 40.51 13.77 12.15
C ASP A 69 41.28 13.59 13.47
N ILE A 70 40.75 12.78 14.40
CA ILE A 70 41.44 12.42 15.64
C ILE A 70 42.70 11.63 15.36
N GLU A 71 42.71 10.66 14.44
CA GLU A 71 43.90 9.91 14.03
C GLU A 71 44.99 10.86 13.49
N LYS A 72 44.62 11.79 12.61
CA LYS A 72 45.56 12.81 12.13
C LYS A 72 46.17 13.64 13.26
N THR A 73 45.36 14.03 14.23
CA THR A 73 45.83 14.75 15.42
C THR A 73 46.80 13.92 16.26
N LEU A 74 46.45 12.66 16.56
CA LEU A 74 47.31 11.72 17.28
C LEU A 74 48.65 11.50 16.57
N LYS A 75 48.61 11.36 15.24
CA LYS A 75 49.78 11.20 14.39
C LYS A 75 50.69 12.46 14.43
N LEU A 76 50.10 13.64 14.24
CA LEU A 76 50.84 14.90 14.32
C LEU A 76 51.49 15.12 15.70
N LEU A 77 50.77 14.79 16.77
CA LEU A 77 51.32 14.81 18.13
C LEU A 77 52.48 13.84 18.29
N GLY A 78 52.29 12.58 17.80
CA GLY A 78 53.32 11.55 17.87
C GLY A 78 54.59 11.87 17.08
N GLU A 79 54.48 12.60 15.95
CA GLU A 79 55.59 13.01 15.10
C GLU A 79 56.29 14.29 15.58
N SER A 80 55.70 15.02 16.56
CA SER A 80 56.30 16.25 17.11
C SER A 80 57.63 15.95 17.81
N ARG A 81 58.62 16.78 17.52
CA ARG A 81 59.96 16.63 18.13
C ARG A 81 59.93 16.72 19.66
N ALA A 82 59.10 17.60 20.21
CA ALA A 82 58.92 17.75 21.67
C ALA A 82 58.35 16.46 22.27
N VAL A 83 57.26 15.89 21.66
CA VAL A 83 56.65 14.64 22.12
C VAL A 83 57.58 13.45 21.99
N GLN A 84 58.27 13.31 20.84
CA GLN A 84 59.29 12.27 20.63
C GLN A 84 60.40 12.34 21.67
N GLY A 85 60.93 13.57 21.95
CA GLY A 85 61.96 13.80 22.97
C GLY A 85 61.45 13.50 24.37
N TYR A 86 60.24 13.94 24.74
CA TYR A 86 59.63 13.68 26.03
C TYR A 86 59.40 12.21 26.32
N LEU A 87 58.90 11.43 25.35
CA LEU A 87 58.59 9.98 25.54
C LEU A 87 59.83 9.08 25.73
N VAL A 88 60.99 9.51 25.25
CA VAL A 88 62.25 8.73 25.35
C VAL A 88 63.25 9.26 26.37
N VAL A 89 62.97 10.44 27.03
CA VAL A 89 63.89 11.03 28.01
C VAL A 89 63.95 10.15 29.25
N ASP A 90 65.18 9.83 29.71
CA ASP A 90 65.44 9.08 30.93
C ASP A 90 65.32 10.03 32.15
N GLU A 91 64.39 9.68 33.03
CA GLU A 91 64.03 10.47 34.21
C GLU A 91 65.23 10.73 35.17
N ASP A 92 66.05 9.71 35.31
CA ASP A 92 67.20 9.72 36.29
C ASP A 92 68.42 10.41 35.72
N ARG A 93 68.61 10.47 34.41
CA ARG A 93 69.81 10.97 33.75
C ARG A 93 69.73 12.33 33.17
N GLU A 94 68.56 12.84 32.79
CA GLU A 94 68.37 14.08 32.02
C GLU A 94 67.28 15.01 32.68
N GLN A 95 67.23 15.17 33.97
CA GLN A 95 66.16 15.88 34.72
C GLN A 95 65.89 17.31 34.23
N GLY A 96 66.90 18.07 33.88
CA GLY A 96 66.73 19.46 33.37
C GLY A 96 66.05 19.50 32.00
N LYS A 97 66.49 18.64 31.13
CA LYS A 97 65.95 18.53 29.79
C LYS A 97 64.46 18.00 29.77
N ARG A 98 64.18 17.14 30.74
CA ARG A 98 62.83 16.63 30.95
C ARG A 98 61.85 17.74 31.30
N VAL A 99 62.17 18.63 32.26
CA VAL A 99 61.32 19.73 32.67
C VAL A 99 61.04 20.71 31.52
N GLU A 100 62.07 20.98 30.70
CA GLU A 100 61.92 21.80 29.49
C GLU A 100 60.95 21.14 28.46
N LEU A 101 61.16 19.86 28.12
CA LEU A 101 60.32 19.10 27.22
C LEU A 101 58.89 18.95 27.76
N GLU A 102 58.73 18.70 29.06
CA GLU A 102 57.42 18.65 29.71
C GLU A 102 56.64 19.94 29.53
N THR A 103 57.30 21.09 29.71
CA THR A 103 56.69 22.40 29.54
C THR A 103 56.28 22.63 28.08
N GLU A 104 57.13 22.29 27.12
CA GLU A 104 56.87 22.41 25.69
C GLU A 104 55.71 21.54 25.28
N VAL A 105 55.71 20.25 25.65
CA VAL A 105 54.65 19.32 25.35
C VAL A 105 53.32 19.71 26.00
N ARG A 106 53.35 20.18 27.26
CA ARG A 106 52.15 20.65 27.96
C ARG A 106 51.49 21.81 27.21
N ASN A 107 52.29 22.77 26.76
CA ASN A 107 51.79 23.90 25.95
C ASN A 107 51.18 23.39 24.64
N LEU A 108 51.82 22.44 23.96
CA LEU A 108 51.33 21.83 22.76
C LEU A 108 49.97 21.11 23.01
N LEU A 109 49.82 20.33 24.10
CA LEU A 109 48.57 19.68 24.44
C LEU A 109 47.44 20.69 24.71
N LEU A 110 47.76 21.80 25.37
CA LEU A 110 46.81 22.89 25.62
C LEU A 110 46.36 23.59 24.31
N GLU A 111 47.31 23.85 23.39
CA GLU A 111 46.98 24.40 22.06
C GLU A 111 46.01 23.48 21.28
N TYR A 112 46.31 22.17 21.22
CA TYR A 112 45.40 21.22 20.56
C TYR A 112 44.02 21.16 21.22
N SER A 113 43.97 21.16 22.56
CA SER A 113 42.71 21.19 23.30
C SER A 113 41.94 22.52 23.12
N ALA A 114 42.62 23.63 22.89
CA ALA A 114 41.99 24.93 22.62
C ALA A 114 41.38 24.99 21.19
N VAL A 115 42.06 24.39 20.22
CA VAL A 115 41.58 24.29 18.82
C VAL A 115 40.42 23.31 18.70
N HIS A 116 40.54 22.15 19.30
CA HIS A 116 39.54 21.09 19.28
C HIS A 116 38.77 21.09 20.61
N ARG A 117 37.70 21.89 20.68
CA ARG A 117 36.91 22.10 21.95
C ARG A 117 36.21 20.83 22.44
N ASP A 118 36.09 19.84 21.61
CA ASP A 118 35.51 18.52 21.91
C ASP A 118 36.54 17.53 22.44
N TYR A 119 37.85 17.88 22.48
CA TYR A 119 38.86 17.08 23.15
C TYR A 119 38.88 17.46 24.62
N LEU A 120 38.29 16.59 25.46
CA LEU A 120 38.21 16.80 26.88
C LEU A 120 39.56 16.62 27.56
N ASN A 121 40.31 15.64 27.07
CA ASN A 121 41.61 15.31 27.64
C ASN A 121 42.54 14.70 26.58
N ILE A 122 43.81 14.98 26.64
CA ILE A 122 44.87 14.41 25.82
C ILE A 122 45.94 13.86 26.77
N VAL A 123 46.23 12.57 26.66
CA VAL A 123 47.20 11.86 27.49
C VAL A 123 48.31 11.29 26.63
N LEU A 124 49.56 11.50 27.04
CA LEU A 124 50.73 10.87 26.49
C LEU A 124 51.33 9.99 27.58
N ALA A 125 51.45 8.68 27.34
CA ALA A 125 52.04 7.73 28.26
C ALA A 125 53.28 7.09 27.60
N SER A 126 54.43 7.26 28.23
CA SER A 126 55.71 6.70 27.76
C SER A 126 55.83 5.22 28.07
N SER A 127 56.60 4.48 27.25
CA SER A 127 57.03 3.12 27.54
C SER A 127 58.00 3.00 28.72
N LEU A 128 58.53 4.14 29.19
CA LEU A 128 59.39 4.25 30.35
C LEU A 128 58.66 4.54 31.69
N GLY A 129 57.30 4.57 31.66
CA GLY A 129 56.44 4.71 32.85
C GLY A 129 56.04 6.11 33.24
N HIS A 130 56.57 7.16 32.59
CA HIS A 130 56.10 8.55 32.81
C HIS A 130 54.95 8.93 31.89
N TYR A 131 54.17 9.91 32.27
CA TYR A 131 53.03 10.39 31.51
C TYR A 131 52.83 11.89 31.60
N LEU A 132 52.14 12.45 30.67
CA LEU A 132 51.73 13.84 30.65
C LEU A 132 50.29 13.96 30.15
N SER A 133 49.53 14.86 30.76
CA SER A 133 48.17 15.16 30.33
C SER A 133 47.89 16.65 30.45
N ASN A 134 46.94 17.17 29.68
CA ASN A 134 46.47 18.55 29.81
C ASN A 134 45.44 18.73 30.95
N ASP A 135 44.60 17.72 31.24
CA ASP A 135 43.48 17.85 32.20
C ASP A 135 43.22 16.60 33.07
N SER A 136 44.18 15.65 33.18
CA SER A 136 43.98 14.47 34.02
C SER A 136 45.20 14.12 34.86
N TYR A 137 44.95 13.32 35.90
CA TYR A 137 45.98 12.78 36.77
C TYR A 137 45.80 11.29 36.99
N ARG A 138 46.89 10.62 37.34
CA ARG A 138 46.90 9.20 37.63
C ARG A 138 46.35 8.94 39.03
N ILE A 139 45.40 8.05 39.19
CA ILE A 139 44.75 7.73 40.46
C ILE A 139 45.67 6.90 41.34
N GLN A 140 46.29 5.88 40.76
CA GLN A 140 47.19 4.97 41.45
C GLN A 140 48.60 5.04 40.84
N LYS A 141 49.66 4.73 41.63
CA LYS A 141 51.05 4.76 41.14
C LYS A 141 51.39 3.65 40.13
N GLN A 142 50.43 2.79 39.77
CA GLN A 142 50.60 1.75 38.79
C GLN A 142 50.92 2.32 37.40
N ASP A 143 51.76 1.65 36.62
CA ASP A 143 52.15 2.12 35.31
C ASP A 143 50.94 2.07 34.33
N LEU A 144 50.79 3.12 33.55
CA LEU A 144 49.74 3.19 32.52
C LEU A 144 49.98 2.22 31.37
N SER A 145 51.21 1.71 31.21
CA SER A 145 51.50 0.68 30.20
C SER A 145 50.78 -0.63 30.47
N GLU A 146 50.36 -0.89 31.70
CA GLU A 146 49.59 -2.08 32.09
C GLU A 146 48.09 -1.93 31.81
N GLU A 147 47.62 -0.71 31.53
CA GLU A 147 46.24 -0.42 31.24
C GLU A 147 45.79 -1.02 29.92
N LYS A 148 44.52 -1.46 29.89
CA LYS A 148 43.93 -2.11 28.69
C LYS A 148 43.96 -1.22 27.45
N TRP A 149 43.69 0.07 27.61
CA TRP A 149 43.70 1.05 26.51
C TRP A 149 45.08 1.22 25.88
N TYR A 150 46.16 1.14 26.71
CA TYR A 150 47.55 1.16 26.26
C TYR A 150 47.89 -0.10 25.49
N GLN A 151 47.60 -1.24 26.09
CA GLN A 151 47.85 -2.55 25.48
C GLN A 151 47.10 -2.78 24.16
N ASP A 152 45.84 -2.35 24.08
CA ASP A 152 45.03 -2.44 22.85
C ASP A 152 45.63 -1.54 21.74
N ALA A 153 46.14 -0.32 22.08
CA ALA A 153 46.84 0.56 21.15
C ALA A 153 48.16 -0.07 20.62
N VAL A 154 48.94 -0.68 21.50
CA VAL A 154 50.18 -1.38 21.11
C VAL A 154 49.89 -2.54 20.17
N ARG A 155 48.90 -3.38 20.47
CA ARG A 155 48.45 -4.46 19.61
C ARG A 155 47.94 -4.03 18.24
N ALA A 156 47.45 -2.81 18.14
CA ALA A 156 46.97 -2.25 16.89
C ALA A 156 48.07 -1.75 15.95
N GLU A 157 49.33 -1.80 16.39
CA GLU A 157 50.54 -1.48 15.58
C GLU A 157 50.44 -0.11 14.87
N GLY A 158 50.07 0.92 15.63
CA GLY A 158 49.98 2.31 15.13
C GLY A 158 48.63 2.65 14.45
N ARG A 159 47.69 1.74 14.38
CA ARG A 159 46.29 2.06 14.02
C ARG A 159 45.55 2.61 15.24
N PRO A 160 44.66 3.59 15.09
CA PRO A 160 43.87 4.08 16.19
C PRO A 160 42.89 3.03 16.73
N VAL A 161 42.73 2.99 18.04
CA VAL A 161 41.77 2.09 18.71
C VAL A 161 40.72 2.94 19.42
N VAL A 162 39.46 2.69 19.06
CA VAL A 162 38.32 3.33 19.72
C VAL A 162 37.93 2.56 20.96
N ILE A 163 37.80 3.28 22.10
CA ILE A 163 37.46 2.72 23.39
C ILE A 163 36.14 3.33 23.84
N SER A 164 35.09 2.51 23.74
CA SER A 164 33.68 2.92 23.98
C SER A 164 33.39 3.14 25.47
N THR A 165 34.17 2.53 26.38
CA THR A 165 33.96 2.62 27.81
C THR A 165 35.29 2.86 28.51
N SER A 166 35.31 3.86 29.38
CA SER A 166 36.48 4.28 30.15
C SER A 166 36.39 3.84 31.62
N ILE A 167 35.46 2.96 31.95
CA ILE A 167 35.24 2.48 33.32
C ILE A 167 36.48 1.72 33.82
N GLY A 168 36.94 2.09 35.04
CA GLY A 168 38.07 1.42 35.71
C GLY A 168 39.44 1.83 35.22
N ARG A 169 39.55 2.90 34.41
CA ARG A 169 40.84 3.46 33.97
C ARG A 169 41.57 4.16 35.11
N ASN A 170 42.87 3.97 35.21
CA ASN A 170 43.73 4.60 36.22
C ASN A 170 44.06 6.09 35.89
N LEU A 171 43.08 6.81 35.35
CA LEU A 171 43.15 8.23 35.03
C LEU A 171 41.87 8.90 35.49
N GLN A 172 42.01 10.06 36.21
CA GLN A 172 40.90 10.88 36.64
C GLN A 172 41.13 12.30 36.10
N ASP A 173 40.13 12.85 35.45
CA ASP A 173 40.17 14.25 35.03
C ASP A 173 39.84 15.21 36.17
N TRP A 174 40.39 16.45 36.11
CA TRP A 174 40.19 17.48 37.14
C TRP A 174 38.75 17.99 37.18
N ARG A 175 37.99 17.86 36.09
CA ARG A 175 36.60 18.31 35.95
C ARG A 175 35.58 17.25 36.37
N ASN A 176 36.02 16.06 36.75
CA ASN A 176 35.19 14.93 37.18
C ASN A 176 34.09 14.57 36.14
N TYR A 177 34.45 14.50 34.86
CA TYR A 177 33.54 13.99 33.84
C TYR A 177 33.14 12.55 34.16
N SER A 178 31.88 12.25 33.94
CA SER A 178 31.43 10.83 34.02
C SER A 178 32.13 10.00 32.95
N SER A 179 32.55 8.79 33.30
CA SER A 179 33.14 7.83 32.35
C SER A 179 32.24 7.51 31.15
N ASP A 180 30.94 7.81 31.27
CA ASP A 180 29.96 7.65 30.19
C ASP A 180 29.84 8.91 29.31
N SER A 181 30.48 10.04 29.67
CA SER A 181 30.34 11.28 28.90
C SER A 181 31.34 11.44 27.78
N TYR A 182 32.31 10.54 27.63
CA TYR A 182 33.34 10.61 26.61
C TYR A 182 33.66 9.23 26.01
N VAL A 183 34.26 9.27 24.82
CA VAL A 183 34.81 8.16 24.08
C VAL A 183 36.29 8.41 23.90
N SER A 184 37.10 7.40 24.10
CA SER A 184 38.56 7.56 23.97
C SER A 184 39.07 6.95 22.67
N VAL A 185 40.07 7.59 22.09
CA VAL A 185 40.82 7.04 20.96
C VAL A 185 42.29 7.00 21.35
N SER A 186 42.89 5.84 21.28
CA SER A 186 44.31 5.65 21.60
C SER A 186 45.11 5.17 20.38
N GLN A 187 46.37 5.57 20.30
CA GLN A 187 47.28 5.20 19.22
C GLN A 187 48.72 5.05 19.75
N ALA A 188 49.37 3.97 19.34
CA ALA A 188 50.79 3.76 19.65
C ALA A 188 51.70 4.73 18.90
N ILE A 189 52.69 5.26 19.57
CA ILE A 189 53.69 6.20 19.03
C ILE A 189 55.00 5.44 18.91
N TYR A 190 55.58 5.46 17.72
CA TYR A 190 56.88 4.86 17.41
C TYR A 190 57.93 5.95 17.19
N GLY A 191 59.15 5.64 17.59
CA GLY A 191 60.28 6.51 17.35
C GLY A 191 60.52 6.73 15.85
N THR A 192 60.59 8.00 15.43
CA THR A 192 60.77 8.35 14.02
C THR A 192 62.08 7.80 13.42
N LYS A 193 63.10 7.58 14.21
CA LYS A 193 64.42 7.02 13.82
C LYS A 193 64.54 5.52 14.15
N SER A 194 64.16 5.12 15.37
CA SER A 194 64.31 3.74 15.85
C SER A 194 63.22 2.79 15.35
N ARG A 195 62.02 3.32 15.02
CA ARG A 195 60.80 2.54 14.77
C ARG A 195 60.38 1.65 15.94
N GLU A 196 60.94 1.86 17.11
CA GLU A 196 60.57 1.18 18.34
C GLU A 196 59.36 1.89 19.01
N LEU A 197 58.58 1.14 19.79
CA LEU A 197 57.48 1.71 20.58
C LEU A 197 58.06 2.62 21.66
N ILE A 198 57.69 3.89 21.65
CA ILE A 198 58.12 4.87 22.64
C ILE A 198 56.99 5.31 23.58
N GLY A 199 55.76 5.05 23.22
CA GLY A 199 54.60 5.38 24.07
C GLY A 199 53.30 5.24 23.36
N VAL A 200 52.21 5.71 23.99
CA VAL A 200 50.85 5.73 23.48
C VAL A 200 50.22 7.10 23.73
N ALA A 201 49.59 7.67 22.76
CA ALA A 201 48.71 8.85 22.91
C ALA A 201 47.25 8.41 23.04
N LEU A 202 46.49 9.12 23.86
CA LEU A 202 45.07 8.93 24.09
C LEU A 202 44.37 10.31 24.02
N ILE A 203 43.25 10.37 23.31
CA ILE A 203 42.35 11.54 23.30
C ILE A 203 40.98 11.08 23.81
N ASP A 204 40.48 11.81 24.81
CA ASP A 204 39.10 11.66 25.29
C ASP A 204 38.23 12.67 24.57
N LEU A 205 37.30 12.15 23.74
CA LEU A 205 36.35 12.91 22.93
C LEU A 205 35.03 13.05 23.67
N ASP A 206 34.46 14.24 23.76
CA ASP A 206 33.12 14.46 24.27
C ASP A 206 32.07 13.72 23.43
N LYS A 207 31.28 12.84 24.06
CA LYS A 207 30.19 12.14 23.37
C LYS A 207 29.18 13.07 22.72
N ARG A 208 29.03 14.31 23.21
CA ARG A 208 28.15 15.30 22.60
C ARG A 208 28.56 15.64 21.16
N SER A 209 29.85 15.55 20.85
CA SER A 209 30.32 15.76 19.47
C SER A 209 29.84 14.63 18.52
N ILE A 210 29.84 13.39 19.00
CA ILE A 210 29.24 12.25 18.25
C ILE A 210 27.71 12.39 18.21
N GLN A 211 27.12 12.79 19.34
CA GLN A 211 25.68 13.02 19.43
C GLN A 211 25.18 14.06 18.41
N SER A 212 25.93 15.16 18.22
CA SER A 212 25.58 16.18 17.23
C SER A 212 25.64 15.68 15.79
N LEU A 213 26.48 14.68 15.47
CA LEU A 213 26.55 14.06 14.15
C LEU A 213 25.37 13.11 13.86
N VAL A 214 24.74 12.59 14.93
CA VAL A 214 23.68 11.57 14.84
C VAL A 214 22.33 12.11 15.28
N GLY A 215 22.31 13.07 16.21
CA GLY A 215 21.12 13.52 16.94
C GLY A 215 20.05 14.20 16.08
N ASP A 216 20.45 14.85 15.00
CA ASP A 216 19.53 15.51 14.06
C ASP A 216 18.92 14.54 13.04
N ILE A 217 19.34 13.28 13.08
CA ILE A 217 18.90 12.26 12.13
C ILE A 217 17.73 11.47 12.72
N THR A 218 16.53 11.92 12.40
CA THR A 218 15.30 11.19 12.73
C THR A 218 14.93 10.26 11.58
N LEU A 219 14.98 8.96 11.83
CA LEU A 219 14.50 7.91 10.89
C LEU A 219 12.97 7.86 10.90
N GLY A 220 12.33 8.68 10.07
CA GLY A 220 10.87 8.80 10.11
C GLY A 220 10.38 9.33 11.49
N GLN A 221 9.14 8.98 11.87
CA GLN A 221 8.57 9.42 13.16
C GLN A 221 9.03 8.57 14.35
N THR A 222 9.68 7.44 14.16
CA THR A 222 9.92 6.44 15.22
C THR A 222 11.23 5.67 15.09
N GLY A 223 12.02 5.97 14.05
CA GLY A 223 13.31 5.34 13.83
C GLY A 223 14.43 6.09 14.58
N PHE A 224 15.49 5.37 14.90
CA PHE A 224 16.70 5.94 15.50
C PHE A 224 17.94 5.15 15.08
N VAL A 225 19.11 5.78 15.25
CA VAL A 225 20.41 5.16 14.99
C VAL A 225 21.16 5.06 16.31
N PHE A 226 21.86 3.96 16.52
CA PHE A 226 22.87 3.82 17.57
C PHE A 226 24.17 3.26 16.98
N ILE A 227 25.26 3.45 17.72
CA ILE A 227 26.60 3.04 17.31
C ILE A 227 27.18 2.12 18.38
N MET A 228 27.76 1.02 17.99
CA MET A 228 28.46 0.09 18.90
C MET A 228 29.82 -0.31 18.34
N ASP A 229 30.68 -0.77 19.24
CA ASP A 229 31.98 -1.35 18.89
C ASP A 229 31.87 -2.83 18.47
N SER A 230 32.98 -3.41 18.04
CA SER A 230 33.06 -4.83 17.67
C SER A 230 32.84 -5.81 18.83
N LYS A 231 32.83 -5.33 20.09
CA LYS A 231 32.57 -6.10 21.31
C LYS A 231 31.10 -5.98 21.76
N GLY A 232 30.30 -5.15 21.06
CA GLY A 232 28.91 -4.90 21.39
C GLY A 232 28.70 -3.79 22.44
N ASN A 233 29.75 -3.05 22.83
CA ASN A 233 29.58 -1.90 23.73
C ASN A 233 28.99 -0.73 22.96
N ILE A 234 28.00 -0.07 23.54
CA ILE A 234 27.31 1.06 22.91
C ILE A 234 28.17 2.31 23.04
N LEU A 235 28.58 2.84 21.91
CA LEU A 235 29.30 4.10 21.80
C LEU A 235 28.35 5.31 21.90
N TYR A 236 27.26 5.24 21.18
CA TYR A 236 26.20 6.25 21.14
C TYR A 236 24.82 5.57 21.06
N THR A 237 23.89 6.08 21.84
CA THR A 237 22.46 5.73 21.73
C THR A 237 21.60 6.94 22.05
N PRO A 238 20.51 7.16 21.31
CA PRO A 238 19.47 8.06 21.76
C PRO A 238 18.81 7.50 23.03
N GLU A 239 18.08 8.33 23.77
CA GLU A 239 17.29 7.89 24.93
C GLU A 239 16.14 6.96 24.52
N ASN A 240 16.47 5.74 24.12
CA ASN A 240 15.47 4.73 23.70
C ASN A 240 15.74 3.38 24.38
N LYS A 241 14.77 2.92 25.17
CA LYS A 241 14.87 1.66 25.93
C LYS A 241 14.99 0.41 25.06
N VAL A 242 14.60 0.48 23.80
CA VAL A 242 14.66 -0.65 22.85
C VAL A 242 16.10 -1.08 22.57
N VAL A 243 17.06 -0.14 22.58
CA VAL A 243 18.48 -0.41 22.31
C VAL A 243 19.05 -1.47 23.27
N TYR A 244 18.70 -1.38 24.56
CA TYR A 244 19.18 -2.30 25.60
C TYR A 244 18.62 -3.74 25.48
N ARG A 245 17.71 -3.99 24.55
CA ARG A 245 17.10 -5.29 24.27
C ARG A 245 17.63 -5.94 22.99
N ILE A 246 18.52 -5.23 22.30
CA ILE A 246 19.14 -5.71 21.07
C ILE A 246 20.34 -6.56 21.44
N ASN A 247 20.38 -7.80 20.92
CA ASN A 247 21.52 -8.67 21.14
C ASN A 247 22.65 -8.28 20.16
N PRO A 248 23.81 -7.83 20.63
CA PRO A 248 24.95 -7.50 19.78
C PRO A 248 25.43 -8.66 18.89
N ALA A 249 25.17 -9.91 19.28
CA ALA A 249 25.53 -11.08 18.49
C ALA A 249 24.83 -11.15 17.11
N TRP A 250 23.72 -10.44 16.94
CA TRP A 250 23.01 -10.40 15.65
C TRP A 250 23.82 -9.72 14.53
N PHE A 251 24.87 -8.98 14.88
CA PHE A 251 25.68 -8.17 13.94
C PHE A 251 27.08 -8.73 13.68
N LEU A 252 27.39 -9.91 14.24
CA LEU A 252 28.75 -10.45 14.18
C LEU A 252 29.05 -11.27 12.90
N GLU A 253 28.01 -11.70 12.17
CA GLU A 253 28.17 -12.62 11.05
C GLU A 253 28.43 -11.94 9.70
N ALA A 254 28.05 -10.66 9.55
CA ALA A 254 28.22 -9.93 8.29
C ALA A 254 28.56 -8.45 8.53
N GLN A 255 29.33 -7.86 7.60
CA GLN A 255 29.69 -6.43 7.68
C GLN A 255 28.49 -5.50 7.51
N SER A 256 27.49 -5.91 6.73
CA SER A 256 26.27 -5.12 6.54
C SER A 256 25.08 -6.04 6.28
N GLY A 257 23.91 -5.59 6.62
CA GLY A 257 22.70 -6.35 6.38
C GLY A 257 21.44 -5.70 6.90
N SER A 258 20.30 -6.34 6.62
CA SER A 258 19.02 -5.94 7.19
C SER A 258 18.15 -7.16 7.48
N PHE A 259 17.43 -7.10 8.59
CA PHE A 259 16.48 -8.14 8.96
C PHE A 259 15.29 -7.56 9.73
N LYS A 260 14.20 -8.34 9.75
CA LYS A 260 13.01 -8.00 10.55
C LYS A 260 13.07 -8.75 11.87
N CYS A 261 12.83 -8.08 12.98
CA CYS A 261 12.76 -8.72 14.29
C CYS A 261 11.55 -8.19 15.08
N ARG A 262 11.11 -8.99 16.04
CA ARG A 262 10.07 -8.58 17.00
C ARG A 262 10.74 -8.28 18.33
N ILE A 263 10.56 -7.04 18.82
CA ILE A 263 11.03 -6.62 20.14
C ILE A 263 9.77 -6.23 20.95
N GLN A 264 9.43 -7.02 21.98
CA GLN A 264 8.15 -6.96 22.68
C GLN A 264 6.96 -7.25 21.76
N GLU A 265 6.04 -6.27 21.59
CA GLU A 265 4.86 -6.39 20.74
C GLU A 265 5.06 -5.78 19.35
N ASP A 266 6.09 -4.94 19.19
CA ASP A 266 6.34 -4.18 17.98
C ASP A 266 7.28 -4.91 17.03
N GLN A 267 7.05 -4.75 15.72
CA GLN A 267 7.92 -5.25 14.66
C GLN A 267 8.86 -4.14 14.21
N TYR A 268 10.17 -4.42 14.32
CA TYR A 268 11.23 -3.53 13.88
C TYR A 268 11.93 -4.07 12.65
N ARG A 269 12.31 -3.17 11.77
CA ARG A 269 13.33 -3.43 10.76
C ARG A 269 14.65 -2.88 11.25
N ILE A 270 15.66 -3.74 11.27
CA ILE A 270 17.03 -3.38 11.63
C ILE A 270 17.85 -3.35 10.37
N ILE A 271 18.66 -2.29 10.21
CA ILE A 271 19.65 -2.14 9.15
C ILE A 271 20.97 -1.85 9.83
N TYR A 272 22.02 -2.54 9.49
CA TYR A 272 23.33 -2.33 10.10
C TYR A 272 24.44 -2.32 9.06
N ASN A 273 25.49 -1.56 9.36
CA ASN A 273 26.69 -1.50 8.56
C ASN A 273 27.90 -1.30 9.48
N GLN A 274 28.95 -2.08 9.28
CA GLN A 274 30.20 -1.97 10.00
C GLN A 274 31.23 -1.24 9.14
N SER A 275 31.83 -0.19 9.70
CA SER A 275 32.96 0.49 9.05
C SER A 275 34.17 -0.42 8.92
N GLU A 276 34.74 -0.47 7.74
CA GLU A 276 36.04 -1.16 7.54
C GLU A 276 37.19 -0.45 8.24
N TYR A 277 37.10 0.87 8.34
CA TYR A 277 38.11 1.74 8.92
C TYR A 277 38.10 1.68 10.45
N THR A 278 36.97 1.97 11.08
CA THR A 278 36.87 2.09 12.55
C THR A 278 36.41 0.82 13.25
N ARG A 279 35.90 -0.17 12.51
CA ARG A 279 35.24 -1.39 13.03
C ARG A 279 34.00 -1.08 13.90
N LEU A 280 33.52 0.14 13.87
CA LEU A 280 32.27 0.51 14.51
C LEU A 280 31.09 0.07 13.67
N THR A 281 30.05 -0.46 14.32
CA THR A 281 28.81 -0.87 13.69
C THR A 281 27.73 0.20 13.94
N THR A 282 27.26 0.79 12.88
CA THR A 282 26.12 1.74 12.92
C THR A 282 24.84 0.94 12.66
N VAL A 283 23.88 1.04 13.56
CA VAL A 283 22.62 0.30 13.52
C VAL A 283 21.45 1.26 13.48
N GLY A 284 20.68 1.20 12.41
CA GLY A 284 19.42 1.93 12.27
C GLY A 284 18.24 1.00 12.53
N LEU A 285 17.27 1.48 13.29
CA LEU A 285 16.01 0.78 13.53
C LEU A 285 14.83 1.67 13.21
N TYR A 286 13.78 1.08 12.65
CA TYR A 286 12.48 1.76 12.58
C TYR A 286 11.35 0.77 12.87
N ASP A 287 10.30 1.31 13.51
CA ASP A 287 9.07 0.59 13.84
C ASP A 287 8.21 0.46 12.58
N MET A 288 8.01 -0.79 12.13
CA MET A 288 7.21 -1.09 10.94
C MET A 288 5.73 -0.78 11.16
N GLY A 289 5.21 -1.04 12.36
CA GLY A 289 3.81 -0.80 12.69
C GLY A 289 3.44 0.67 12.57
N LYS A 290 4.24 1.54 13.16
CA LYS A 290 4.03 3.00 13.11
C LYS A 290 4.30 3.59 11.74
N THR A 291 5.26 3.05 11.00
CA THR A 291 5.52 3.44 9.60
C THR A 291 4.31 3.15 8.73
N ILE A 292 3.58 2.04 9.01
CA ILE A 292 2.37 1.62 8.29
C ILE A 292 1.11 2.33 8.85
N GLU A 293 1.16 3.01 9.97
CA GLU A 293 -0.02 3.66 10.58
C GLU A 293 -0.69 4.69 9.63
N GLY A 294 0.10 5.38 8.80
CA GLY A 294 -0.40 6.21 7.71
C GLY A 294 -1.24 5.46 6.68
N VAL A 295 -0.99 4.16 6.48
CA VAL A 295 -1.73 3.29 5.56
C VAL A 295 -3.18 3.13 6.00
N SER A 296 -3.44 3.07 7.31
CA SER A 296 -4.79 2.94 7.87
C SER A 296 -5.71 4.12 7.49
N ARG A 297 -5.14 5.31 7.29
CA ARG A 297 -5.87 6.49 6.81
C ARG A 297 -6.24 6.32 5.32
N VAL A 298 -5.28 5.89 4.50
CA VAL A 298 -5.50 5.62 3.07
C VAL A 298 -6.51 4.49 2.89
N GLN A 299 -6.41 3.43 3.67
CA GLN A 299 -7.39 2.33 3.64
C GLN A 299 -8.80 2.81 4.00
N ARG A 300 -8.97 3.62 5.06
CA ARG A 300 -10.28 4.19 5.43
C ARG A 300 -10.88 5.04 4.31
N VAL A 301 -10.06 5.90 3.70
CA VAL A 301 -10.50 6.73 2.57
C VAL A 301 -10.89 5.85 1.37
N SER A 302 -10.10 4.81 1.06
CA SER A 302 -10.39 3.87 -0.03
C SER A 302 -11.69 3.11 0.20
N VAL A 303 -11.95 2.66 1.43
CA VAL A 303 -13.21 1.99 1.80
C VAL A 303 -14.40 2.96 1.67
N LEU A 304 -14.27 4.20 2.15
CA LEU A 304 -15.33 5.22 1.99
C LEU A 304 -15.62 5.50 0.51
N LEU A 305 -14.57 5.59 -0.31
CA LEU A 305 -14.71 5.78 -1.75
C LEU A 305 -15.41 4.57 -2.42
N ALA A 306 -15.05 3.37 -2.02
CA ALA A 306 -15.69 2.14 -2.49
C ALA A 306 -17.20 2.10 -2.15
N VAL A 307 -17.56 2.46 -0.93
CA VAL A 307 -18.97 2.56 -0.50
C VAL A 307 -19.71 3.63 -1.32
N LEU A 308 -19.09 4.79 -1.55
CA LEU A 308 -19.66 5.86 -2.39
C LEU A 308 -19.89 5.38 -3.83
N CYS A 309 -18.87 4.72 -4.43
CA CYS A 309 -18.99 4.16 -5.79
C CYS A 309 -20.11 3.12 -5.89
N CYS A 310 -20.24 2.24 -4.91
CA CYS A 310 -21.35 1.28 -4.84
C CYS A 310 -22.71 1.99 -4.73
N GLY A 311 -22.80 3.04 -3.92
CA GLY A 311 -24.01 3.87 -3.81
C GLY A 311 -24.41 4.51 -5.13
N VAL A 312 -23.45 5.13 -5.81
CA VAL A 312 -23.65 5.74 -7.15
C VAL A 312 -24.09 4.67 -8.16
N ALA A 313 -23.41 3.50 -8.17
CA ALA A 313 -23.77 2.39 -9.07
C ALA A 313 -25.20 1.90 -8.84
N LEU A 314 -25.68 1.81 -7.60
CA LEU A 314 -27.05 1.44 -7.27
C LEU A 314 -28.06 2.48 -7.81
N VAL A 315 -27.79 3.77 -7.63
CA VAL A 315 -28.64 4.86 -8.16
C VAL A 315 -28.70 4.79 -9.70
N TRP A 316 -27.56 4.69 -10.37
CA TRP A 316 -27.49 4.56 -11.82
C TRP A 316 -28.22 3.32 -12.32
N SER A 317 -28.04 2.18 -11.66
CA SER A 317 -28.70 0.93 -12.00
C SER A 317 -30.23 1.03 -11.83
N ALA A 318 -30.71 1.72 -10.79
CA ALA A 318 -32.15 1.97 -10.59
C ALA A 318 -32.72 2.87 -11.66
N LEU A 319 -32.02 3.96 -12.04
CA LEU A 319 -32.42 4.85 -13.14
C LEU A 319 -32.44 4.10 -14.47
N PHE A 320 -31.40 3.36 -14.80
CA PHE A 320 -31.32 2.55 -16.01
C PHE A 320 -32.44 1.51 -16.08
N SER A 321 -32.73 0.86 -14.95
CA SER A 321 -33.85 -0.09 -14.86
C SER A 321 -35.19 0.56 -15.13
N LYS A 322 -35.41 1.79 -14.68
CA LYS A 322 -36.66 2.53 -14.89
C LYS A 322 -36.81 3.03 -16.33
N THR A 323 -35.71 3.49 -16.95
CA THR A 323 -35.72 4.09 -18.29
C THR A 323 -35.65 3.07 -19.42
N ILE A 324 -35.03 1.92 -19.20
CA ILE A 324 -34.81 0.91 -20.27
C ILE A 324 -35.49 -0.42 -19.95
N THR A 325 -35.19 -1.01 -18.78
CA THR A 325 -35.65 -2.38 -18.50
C THR A 325 -37.15 -2.47 -18.31
N THR A 326 -37.77 -1.49 -17.67
CA THR A 326 -39.22 -1.49 -17.39
C THR A 326 -40.05 -1.35 -18.68
N PRO A 327 -39.75 -0.39 -19.59
CA PRO A 327 -40.45 -0.28 -20.90
C PRO A 327 -40.36 -1.55 -21.75
N ILE A 328 -39.17 -2.14 -21.87
CA ILE A 328 -38.94 -3.37 -22.63
C ILE A 328 -39.76 -4.54 -22.07
N SER A 329 -39.77 -4.68 -20.74
CA SER A 329 -40.58 -5.71 -20.07
C SER A 329 -42.06 -5.49 -20.27
N ASN A 330 -42.55 -4.24 -20.26
CA ASN A 330 -43.93 -3.90 -20.55
C ASN A 330 -44.29 -4.23 -22.00
N LEU A 331 -43.42 -3.87 -22.95
CA LEU A 331 -43.64 -4.18 -24.37
C LEU A 331 -43.71 -5.70 -24.61
N SER A 332 -42.78 -6.45 -24.00
CA SER A 332 -42.81 -7.94 -24.07
C SER A 332 -44.11 -8.51 -23.51
N ARG A 333 -44.64 -7.94 -22.44
CA ARG A 333 -45.94 -8.38 -21.89
C ARG A 333 -47.11 -8.04 -22.81
N LEU A 334 -47.12 -6.85 -23.45
CA LEU A 334 -48.14 -6.45 -24.40
C LEU A 334 -48.09 -7.34 -25.67
N MET A 335 -46.87 -7.66 -26.15
CA MET A 335 -46.70 -8.60 -27.27
C MET A 335 -47.29 -9.98 -26.97
N LYS A 336 -47.08 -10.53 -25.75
CA LYS A 336 -47.68 -11.79 -25.33
C LYS A 336 -49.22 -11.73 -25.29
N ARG A 337 -49.80 -10.61 -24.84
CA ARG A 337 -51.25 -10.41 -24.86
C ARG A 337 -51.77 -10.33 -26.28
N ALA A 338 -51.09 -9.60 -27.16
CA ALA A 338 -51.45 -9.56 -28.58
C ALA A 338 -51.40 -10.96 -29.25
N GLN A 339 -50.39 -11.77 -28.91
CA GLN A 339 -50.26 -13.16 -29.38
C GLN A 339 -51.43 -14.05 -28.94
N THR A 340 -52.02 -13.82 -27.76
CA THR A 340 -53.19 -14.54 -27.27
C THR A 340 -54.51 -14.02 -27.83
N GLY A 341 -54.47 -13.07 -28.78
CA GLY A 341 -55.65 -12.54 -29.47
C GLY A 341 -56.19 -11.23 -28.93
N ASP A 342 -55.59 -10.64 -27.88
CA ASP A 342 -55.99 -9.30 -27.37
C ASP A 342 -55.36 -8.20 -28.22
N LEU A 343 -55.97 -7.85 -29.31
CA LEU A 343 -55.49 -6.81 -30.21
C LEU A 343 -55.93 -5.41 -29.82
N THR A 344 -56.48 -5.23 -28.59
CA THR A 344 -56.82 -3.92 -28.04
C THR A 344 -55.63 -3.25 -27.30
N VAL A 345 -54.60 -4.02 -27.02
CA VAL A 345 -53.40 -3.56 -26.31
C VAL A 345 -52.67 -2.49 -27.10
N ARG A 346 -52.18 -1.47 -26.36
CA ARG A 346 -51.38 -0.42 -26.95
C ARG A 346 -50.22 -0.12 -26.01
N PHE A 347 -49.03 0.17 -26.60
CA PHE A 347 -47.89 0.68 -25.89
C PHE A 347 -48.04 2.22 -25.82
N HIS A 348 -48.16 2.73 -24.60
CA HIS A 348 -48.21 4.18 -24.38
C HIS A 348 -46.81 4.75 -24.49
N ASN A 349 -46.53 5.42 -25.59
CA ASN A 349 -45.19 5.93 -25.88
C ASN A 349 -44.96 7.27 -25.14
N HIS A 350 -44.27 7.22 -23.99
CA HIS A 350 -43.73 8.35 -23.30
C HIS A 350 -42.19 8.38 -23.36
N TYR A 351 -41.61 7.50 -24.14
CA TYR A 351 -40.17 7.26 -24.23
C TYR A 351 -39.62 7.83 -25.53
N GLN A 352 -38.48 8.54 -25.44
CA GLN A 352 -37.73 9.01 -26.60
C GLN A 352 -36.71 7.98 -27.07
N GLY A 353 -36.24 8.11 -28.32
CA GLY A 353 -35.23 7.23 -28.89
C GLY A 353 -35.77 5.88 -29.34
N GLU A 354 -34.91 4.86 -29.32
CA GLU A 354 -35.15 3.54 -29.90
C GLU A 354 -36.31 2.77 -29.23
N ILE A 355 -36.50 2.99 -27.93
CA ILE A 355 -37.61 2.38 -27.18
C ILE A 355 -38.95 2.93 -27.61
N GLY A 356 -39.01 4.20 -27.89
CA GLY A 356 -40.18 4.89 -28.43
C GLY A 356 -40.52 4.34 -29.83
N GLN A 357 -39.51 4.28 -30.72
CA GLN A 357 -39.65 3.71 -32.07
C GLN A 357 -40.15 2.27 -32.07
N LEU A 358 -39.63 1.46 -31.13
CA LEU A 358 -40.06 0.07 -30.98
C LEU A 358 -41.51 -0.05 -30.53
N GLY A 359 -41.94 0.85 -29.63
CA GLY A 359 -43.31 0.94 -29.18
C GLY A 359 -44.27 1.37 -30.30
N ASP A 360 -43.90 2.37 -31.11
CA ASP A 360 -44.68 2.82 -32.27
C ASP A 360 -44.78 1.74 -33.34
N ALA A 361 -43.66 1.03 -33.62
CA ALA A 361 -43.67 -0.12 -34.56
C ALA A 361 -44.61 -1.26 -34.08
N PHE A 362 -44.62 -1.53 -32.77
CA PHE A 362 -45.56 -2.51 -32.20
C PHE A 362 -47.01 -2.06 -32.37
N ASN A 363 -47.33 -0.79 -32.08
CA ASN A 363 -48.68 -0.29 -32.26
C ASN A 363 -49.12 -0.35 -33.71
N ALA A 364 -48.26 0.06 -34.67
CA ALA A 364 -48.53 -0.02 -36.10
C ALA A 364 -48.75 -1.48 -36.57
N MET A 365 -47.97 -2.45 -36.03
CA MET A 365 -48.19 -3.87 -36.31
C MET A 365 -49.57 -4.35 -35.82
N VAL A 366 -49.97 -4.00 -34.60
CA VAL A 366 -51.27 -4.36 -34.03
C VAL A 366 -52.40 -3.73 -34.86
N ASP A 367 -52.26 -2.48 -35.32
CA ASP A 367 -53.23 -1.82 -36.19
C ASP A 367 -53.36 -2.57 -37.54
N LYS A 368 -52.25 -2.96 -38.12
CA LYS A 368 -52.27 -3.72 -39.40
C LYS A 368 -52.91 -5.08 -39.26
N ILE A 369 -52.65 -5.78 -38.13
CA ILE A 369 -53.34 -7.08 -37.87
C ILE A 369 -54.85 -6.85 -37.72
N ASN A 370 -55.30 -5.82 -37.03
CA ASN A 370 -56.74 -5.50 -36.92
C ASN A 370 -57.38 -5.17 -38.27
N GLU A 371 -56.68 -4.40 -39.11
CA GLU A 371 -57.13 -4.12 -40.49
C GLU A 371 -57.31 -5.40 -41.31
N LEU A 372 -56.28 -6.25 -41.29
CA LEU A 372 -56.32 -7.55 -42.02
C LEU A 372 -57.46 -8.45 -41.53
N LEU A 373 -57.67 -8.52 -40.23
CA LEU A 373 -58.78 -9.28 -39.66
C LEU A 373 -60.13 -8.75 -40.12
N ARG A 374 -60.32 -7.40 -40.14
CA ARG A 374 -61.56 -6.79 -40.67
C ARG A 374 -61.78 -7.13 -42.15
N LEU A 375 -60.70 -7.09 -42.94
CA LEU A 375 -60.78 -7.47 -44.37
C LEU A 375 -61.18 -8.93 -44.54
N VAL A 376 -60.57 -9.86 -43.81
CA VAL A 376 -60.85 -11.27 -43.78
C VAL A 376 -62.32 -11.55 -43.39
N TYR A 377 -62.81 -10.85 -42.33
CA TYR A 377 -64.23 -10.97 -41.92
C TYR A 377 -65.20 -10.42 -42.99
N ALA A 378 -64.85 -9.31 -43.62
CA ALA A 378 -65.65 -8.71 -44.69
C ALA A 378 -65.73 -9.67 -45.93
N GLU A 379 -64.55 -10.22 -46.31
CA GLU A 379 -64.47 -11.19 -47.39
C GLU A 379 -65.28 -12.50 -47.11
N GLN A 380 -65.12 -13.02 -45.88
CA GLN A 380 -65.94 -14.20 -45.49
C GLN A 380 -67.45 -13.92 -45.49
N LYS A 381 -67.81 -12.68 -45.02
CA LYS A 381 -69.24 -12.30 -45.06
C LYS A 381 -69.75 -12.23 -46.49
N GLN A 382 -69.03 -11.56 -47.41
CA GLN A 382 -69.38 -11.45 -48.80
C GLN A 382 -69.46 -12.85 -49.44
N LYS A 383 -68.51 -13.72 -49.14
CA LYS A 383 -68.55 -15.11 -49.65
C LYS A 383 -69.79 -15.89 -49.18
N ARG A 384 -70.14 -15.79 -47.90
CA ARG A 384 -71.36 -16.37 -47.34
C ARG A 384 -72.62 -15.81 -47.99
N GLU A 385 -72.70 -14.51 -48.21
CA GLU A 385 -73.82 -13.85 -48.86
C GLU A 385 -73.96 -14.32 -50.31
N ALA A 386 -72.84 -14.45 -51.03
CA ALA A 386 -72.80 -14.96 -52.38
C ALA A 386 -73.24 -16.47 -52.44
N GLU A 387 -72.71 -17.32 -51.51
CA GLU A 387 -73.11 -18.72 -51.39
C GLU A 387 -74.62 -18.85 -51.10
N MET A 388 -75.17 -18.03 -50.20
CA MET A 388 -76.61 -18.01 -49.90
C MET A 388 -77.47 -17.55 -51.10
N LYS A 389 -76.97 -16.60 -51.89
CA LYS A 389 -77.61 -16.12 -53.08
C LYS A 389 -77.66 -17.24 -54.10
N ILE A 390 -76.57 -17.96 -54.35
CA ILE A 390 -76.52 -19.10 -55.25
C ILE A 390 -77.51 -20.20 -54.81
N LEU A 391 -77.53 -20.53 -53.49
CA LEU A 391 -78.48 -21.49 -52.93
C LEU A 391 -79.95 -21.09 -53.16
N ARG A 392 -80.28 -19.76 -53.00
CA ARG A 392 -81.64 -19.25 -53.31
C ARG A 392 -81.95 -19.33 -54.77
N GLU A 393 -81.00 -19.10 -55.69
CA GLU A 393 -81.24 -19.20 -57.17
C GLU A 393 -81.37 -20.66 -57.63
N GLN A 394 -80.75 -21.66 -56.94
CA GLN A 394 -80.91 -23.05 -57.22
C GLN A 394 -82.36 -23.61 -56.99
N ILE A 395 -83.09 -22.98 -56.06
CA ILE A 395 -84.53 -23.19 -55.86
C ILE A 395 -85.26 -22.40 -56.96
N LYS A 396 -85.30 -22.91 -58.16
CA LYS A 396 -86.05 -22.27 -59.29
C LYS A 396 -87.44 -21.87 -58.79
N PRO A 397 -87.76 -20.64 -58.46
CA PRO A 397 -89.08 -20.25 -57.92
C PRO A 397 -90.19 -20.56 -58.88
N HIS A 398 -89.93 -20.39 -60.14
CA HIS A 398 -90.85 -20.68 -61.21
C HIS A 398 -91.24 -22.21 -61.28
N PHE A 399 -90.31 -23.14 -61.01
CA PHE A 399 -90.64 -24.55 -60.94
C PHE A 399 -91.53 -24.85 -59.72
N LEU A 400 -91.25 -24.30 -58.57
CA LEU A 400 -92.08 -24.42 -57.37
C LEU A 400 -93.48 -23.88 -57.59
N TYR A 401 -93.60 -22.68 -58.17
CA TYR A 401 -94.93 -22.12 -58.48
C TYR A 401 -95.71 -22.99 -59.51
N ASN A 402 -95.07 -23.39 -60.57
CA ASN A 402 -95.69 -24.24 -61.57
C ASN A 402 -96.11 -25.58 -61.00
N THR A 403 -95.31 -26.19 -60.11
CA THR A 403 -95.66 -27.46 -59.46
C THR A 403 -96.83 -27.24 -58.47
N LEU A 404 -96.87 -26.21 -57.69
CA LEU A 404 -97.97 -25.87 -56.79
C LEU A 404 -99.24 -25.52 -57.53
N ASP A 405 -99.14 -24.76 -58.61
CA ASP A 405 -100.30 -24.47 -59.50
C ASP A 405 -100.82 -25.71 -60.12
N SER A 406 -99.97 -26.65 -60.57
CA SER A 406 -100.39 -27.94 -61.12
C SER A 406 -101.10 -28.78 -60.06
N ILE A 407 -100.59 -28.86 -58.83
CA ILE A 407 -101.23 -29.59 -57.72
C ILE A 407 -102.59 -28.92 -57.40
N GLN A 408 -102.67 -27.58 -57.36
CA GLN A 408 -103.91 -26.83 -57.10
C GLN A 408 -104.92 -27.11 -58.18
N TRP A 409 -104.51 -27.19 -59.45
CA TRP A 409 -105.38 -27.53 -60.59
C TRP A 409 -105.92 -28.99 -60.51
N MET A 410 -105.07 -29.94 -60.16
CA MET A 410 -105.51 -31.33 -59.93
C MET A 410 -106.47 -31.43 -58.73
N ALA A 411 -106.16 -30.76 -57.60
CA ALA A 411 -107.00 -30.75 -56.41
C ALA A 411 -108.41 -30.14 -56.68
N LYS A 412 -108.47 -29.10 -57.49
CA LYS A 412 -109.75 -28.50 -57.95
C LYS A 412 -110.59 -29.51 -58.82
N ARG A 413 -109.97 -30.30 -59.70
CA ARG A 413 -110.59 -31.30 -60.57
C ARG A 413 -111.25 -32.43 -59.78
N TYR A 414 -110.59 -32.78 -58.61
CA TYR A 414 -111.12 -33.82 -57.72
C TYR A 414 -112.00 -33.29 -56.59
N GLN A 415 -112.39 -32.01 -56.64
CA GLN A 415 -113.18 -31.29 -55.62
C GLN A 415 -112.65 -31.35 -54.21
N ALA A 416 -111.34 -31.58 -54.02
CA ALA A 416 -110.65 -31.64 -52.74
C ALA A 416 -110.36 -30.21 -52.20
N LYS A 417 -111.35 -29.57 -51.56
CA LYS A 417 -111.28 -28.14 -51.13
C LYS A 417 -110.13 -27.88 -50.15
N ASP A 418 -109.90 -28.80 -49.20
CA ASP A 418 -108.87 -28.63 -48.13
C ASP A 418 -107.43 -28.62 -48.75
N ILE A 419 -107.20 -29.44 -49.79
CA ILE A 419 -105.90 -29.44 -50.47
C ILE A 419 -105.70 -28.12 -51.25
N VAL A 420 -106.74 -27.60 -51.85
CA VAL A 420 -106.70 -26.33 -52.63
C VAL A 420 -106.35 -25.18 -51.70
N GLU A 421 -106.93 -25.09 -50.51
CA GLU A 421 -106.61 -24.04 -49.53
C GLU A 421 -105.19 -24.17 -49.00
N THR A 422 -104.75 -25.40 -48.65
CA THR A 422 -103.41 -25.65 -48.16
C THR A 422 -102.33 -25.28 -49.19
N VAL A 423 -102.51 -25.71 -50.45
CA VAL A 423 -101.57 -25.39 -51.53
C VAL A 423 -101.58 -23.91 -51.86
N ARG A 424 -102.71 -23.23 -51.75
CA ARG A 424 -102.82 -21.80 -51.96
C ARG A 424 -102.07 -21.01 -50.83
N ALA A 425 -102.25 -21.43 -49.59
CA ALA A 425 -101.56 -20.88 -48.49
C ALA A 425 -100.02 -21.05 -48.62
N LEU A 426 -99.55 -22.25 -49.02
CA LEU A 426 -98.17 -22.56 -49.30
C LEU A 426 -97.56 -21.75 -50.44
N SER A 427 -98.33 -21.58 -51.54
CA SER A 427 -97.94 -20.79 -52.70
C SER A 427 -97.82 -19.32 -52.34
N ASN A 428 -98.72 -18.77 -51.50
CA ASN A 428 -98.64 -17.41 -51.01
C ASN A 428 -97.46 -17.25 -50.06
N PHE A 429 -97.16 -18.25 -49.19
CA PHE A 429 -96.01 -18.18 -48.32
C PHE A 429 -94.69 -18.09 -49.13
N PHE A 430 -94.54 -18.95 -50.15
CA PHE A 430 -93.34 -18.90 -51.00
C PHE A 430 -93.29 -17.64 -51.88
N ARG A 431 -94.34 -16.92 -52.08
CA ARG A 431 -94.37 -15.63 -52.82
C ARG A 431 -93.95 -14.44 -51.98
N ILE A 432 -94.06 -14.57 -50.67
CA ILE A 432 -93.67 -13.51 -49.68
C ILE A 432 -92.23 -13.68 -49.23
N CYS A 433 -91.68 -14.87 -49.21
CA CYS A 433 -90.27 -15.18 -48.91
C CYS A 433 -89.36 -15.03 -50.12
#